data_a04c7db673b92935bfd2d9ff758d3a9d
#
_entry.id   a04c7db673b92935bfd2d9ff758d3a9d
#
_cell.length_a   1.000
_cell.length_b   1.000
_cell.length_c   1.000
_cell.angle_alpha   90.00
_cell.angle_beta   90.00
_cell.angle_gamma   90.00
#
_symmetry.space_group_name_H-M   'P 1'
#
loop_
_entity.id
_entity.type
_entity.pdbx_description
1 polymer ?
#
loop_
_entity_poly.entity_id
_entity_poly.type
_entity_poly.pdbx_seq_one_letter_code
_entity_poly.pdbx_strand_id
1 'polypeptide(L)'
;IVFTLLATLAVPVAHAVEYRTVLPKQSSIGFEYRQMGVPVKGGFTRFVTQMKFNPARPEAASAQVEIDLASIDAGSPEANDESAGRLWFNRSVYPKATFVSGQVRALGNNRYEMRGTLTVKGRSREVVVPVTYLPGKSVATFDGSFVLKRLDFGIGEGMWADVATVANEVQVRFRIAATGS
;
A
#
# COMPACT_ATOMS: atom_id res chain seq x y z
N ILE A 1 -24.99 62.97 -10.82
CA ILE A 1 -24.96 61.84 -9.85
C ILE A 1 -24.52 60.61 -10.65
N VAL A 2 -23.27 60.13 -10.43
CA VAL A 2 -22.73 58.95 -11.11
C VAL A 2 -22.87 57.78 -10.12
N PHE A 3 -23.71 56.80 -10.46
CA PHE A 3 -23.83 55.56 -9.71
C PHE A 3 -22.75 54.59 -10.20
N THR A 4 -21.71 54.35 -9.41
CA THR A 4 -20.72 53.34 -9.64
C THR A 4 -21.28 51.98 -9.15
N LEU A 5 -21.58 51.08 -10.10
CA LEU A 5 -22.04 49.72 -9.85
C LEU A 5 -20.80 48.86 -9.49
N LEU A 6 -20.67 48.50 -8.22
CA LEU A 6 -19.61 47.60 -7.77
C LEU A 6 -20.06 46.14 -8.05
N ALA A 7 -19.51 45.56 -9.11
CA ALA A 7 -19.72 44.13 -9.41
C ALA A 7 -18.86 43.30 -8.48
N THR A 8 -19.46 42.61 -7.52
CA THR A 8 -18.80 41.60 -6.69
C THR A 8 -18.57 40.32 -7.50
N LEU A 9 -17.34 40.06 -7.90
CA LEU A 9 -16.92 38.78 -8.49
C LEU A 9 -16.96 37.71 -7.39
N ALA A 10 -17.98 36.86 -7.43
CA ALA A 10 -18.01 35.64 -6.62
C ALA A 10 -16.97 34.66 -7.20
N VAL A 11 -15.84 34.48 -6.52
CA VAL A 11 -14.86 33.46 -6.84
C VAL A 11 -15.46 32.11 -6.43
N PRO A 12 -15.63 31.14 -7.35
CA PRO A 12 -16.09 29.81 -6.97
C PRO A 12 -15.05 29.18 -6.03
N VAL A 13 -15.47 28.86 -4.81
CA VAL A 13 -14.67 28.05 -3.89
C VAL A 13 -14.67 26.65 -4.45
N ALA A 14 -13.57 26.27 -5.12
CA ALA A 14 -13.34 24.89 -5.50
C ALA A 14 -13.26 24.07 -4.20
N HIS A 15 -14.26 23.25 -3.91
CA HIS A 15 -14.19 22.30 -2.83
C HIS A 15 -13.05 21.33 -3.14
N ALA A 16 -12.01 21.35 -2.31
CA ALA A 16 -10.89 20.43 -2.42
C ALA A 16 -11.38 19.02 -2.04
N VAL A 17 -11.42 18.12 -3.02
CA VAL A 17 -11.84 16.74 -2.81
C VAL A 17 -10.87 16.03 -1.85
N GLU A 18 -11.40 15.40 -0.80
CA GLU A 18 -10.61 14.61 0.13
C GLU A 18 -11.05 13.14 0.08
N TYR A 19 -10.13 12.26 -0.30
CA TYR A 19 -10.39 10.81 -0.39
C TYR A 19 -10.16 10.16 0.96
N ARG A 20 -11.21 9.51 1.51
CA ARG A 20 -11.19 8.84 2.82
C ARG A 20 -11.87 7.47 2.81
N THR A 21 -12.88 7.27 1.97
CA THR A 21 -13.67 6.05 1.96
C THR A 21 -13.07 5.05 0.98
N VAL A 22 -12.37 4.07 1.51
CA VAL A 22 -11.77 2.98 0.71
C VAL A 22 -12.85 2.01 0.26
N LEU A 23 -12.74 1.52 -0.98
CA LEU A 23 -13.59 0.52 -1.59
C LEU A 23 -12.89 -0.84 -1.62
N PRO A 24 -13.06 -1.72 -0.62
CA PRO A 24 -12.28 -2.96 -0.50
C PRO A 24 -12.42 -3.88 -1.71
N LYS A 25 -13.62 -3.99 -2.30
CA LYS A 25 -13.88 -4.84 -3.47
C LYS A 25 -13.20 -4.37 -4.75
N GLN A 26 -12.74 -3.12 -4.80
CA GLN A 26 -12.00 -2.52 -5.92
C GLN A 26 -10.52 -2.30 -5.57
N SER A 27 -10.09 -2.79 -4.42
CA SER A 27 -8.72 -2.67 -3.91
C SER A 27 -8.06 -4.03 -3.88
N SER A 28 -6.74 -4.07 -4.05
CA SER A 28 -5.95 -5.29 -4.03
C SER A 28 -4.54 -5.04 -3.49
N ILE A 29 -3.99 -6.06 -2.83
CA ILE A 29 -2.58 -6.11 -2.44
C ILE A 29 -2.04 -7.46 -2.90
N GLY A 30 -1.02 -7.43 -3.76
CA GLY A 30 -0.39 -8.61 -4.31
C GLY A 30 1.13 -8.52 -4.22
N PHE A 31 1.77 -9.64 -4.47
CA PHE A 31 3.22 -9.73 -4.53
C PHE A 31 3.67 -10.73 -5.61
N GLU A 32 4.91 -10.60 -6.00
CA GLU A 32 5.59 -11.55 -6.88
C GLU A 32 6.97 -11.85 -6.28
N TYR A 33 7.29 -13.11 -6.15
CA TYR A 33 8.60 -13.60 -5.72
C TYR A 33 9.16 -14.63 -6.72
N ARG A 34 10.42 -14.99 -6.59
CA ARG A 34 11.02 -16.04 -7.42
C ARG A 34 11.41 -17.22 -6.56
N GLN A 35 11.00 -18.41 -7.02
CA GLN A 35 11.40 -19.68 -6.45
C GLN A 35 12.19 -20.46 -7.50
N MET A 36 13.46 -20.75 -7.22
CA MET A 36 14.39 -21.37 -8.18
C MET A 36 14.38 -20.66 -9.55
N GLY A 37 14.35 -19.31 -9.52
CA GLY A 37 14.31 -18.46 -10.71
C GLY A 37 12.92 -18.30 -11.35
N VAL A 38 11.93 -19.12 -11.00
CA VAL A 38 10.57 -19.06 -11.55
C VAL A 38 9.75 -18.00 -10.81
N PRO A 39 9.11 -17.05 -11.50
CA PRO A 39 8.23 -16.07 -10.86
C PRO A 39 6.95 -16.74 -10.39
N VAL A 40 6.58 -16.46 -9.13
CA VAL A 40 5.32 -16.89 -8.50
C VAL A 40 4.59 -15.64 -8.03
N LYS A 41 3.31 -15.54 -8.37
CA LYS A 41 2.43 -14.45 -7.94
C LYS A 41 1.57 -14.90 -6.78
N GLY A 42 1.33 -13.97 -5.89
CA GLY A 42 0.48 -14.16 -4.73
C GLY A 42 -0.21 -12.88 -4.31
N GLY A 43 -0.94 -12.93 -3.21
CA GLY A 43 -1.62 -11.76 -2.67
C GLY A 43 -2.27 -12.03 -1.32
N PHE A 44 -3.02 -11.02 -0.86
CA PHE A 44 -3.80 -11.09 0.37
C PHE A 44 -5.24 -10.72 0.07
N THR A 45 -6.17 -11.54 0.52
CA THR A 45 -7.61 -11.35 0.26
C THR A 45 -8.30 -10.54 1.37
N ARG A 46 -7.68 -10.43 2.57
CA ARG A 46 -8.22 -9.65 3.68
C ARG A 46 -7.19 -8.63 4.17
N PHE A 47 -7.54 -7.37 3.99
CA PHE A 47 -6.79 -6.23 4.53
C PHE A 47 -7.74 -5.06 4.78
N VAL A 48 -7.33 -4.16 5.66
CA VAL A 48 -8.03 -2.92 5.96
C VAL A 48 -7.10 -1.75 5.63
N THR A 49 -7.62 -0.77 4.92
CA THR A 49 -6.90 0.47 4.64
C THR A 49 -7.69 1.65 5.17
N GLN A 50 -7.03 2.46 5.98
CA GLN A 50 -7.50 3.78 6.38
C GLN A 50 -6.62 4.81 5.68
N MET A 51 -7.21 5.80 5.04
CA MET A 51 -6.46 6.82 4.33
C MET A 51 -7.12 8.18 4.39
N LYS A 52 -6.30 9.19 4.18
CA LYS A 52 -6.71 10.57 3.95
C LYS A 52 -5.82 11.12 2.85
N PHE A 53 -6.41 11.61 1.79
CA PHE A 53 -5.66 12.22 0.70
C PHE A 53 -6.42 13.37 0.09
N ASN A 54 -5.75 14.52 0.00
CA ASN A 54 -6.22 15.69 -0.73
C ASN A 54 -5.13 16.08 -1.73
N PRO A 55 -5.39 16.05 -3.03
CA PRO A 55 -4.37 16.36 -4.05
C PRO A 55 -3.86 17.79 -3.96
N ALA A 56 -4.61 18.73 -3.37
CA ALA A 56 -4.18 20.11 -3.14
C ALA A 56 -3.26 20.26 -1.91
N ARG A 57 -3.22 19.26 -1.01
CA ARG A 57 -2.40 19.26 0.22
C ARG A 57 -1.82 17.87 0.47
N PRO A 58 -0.98 17.35 -0.43
CA PRO A 58 -0.45 15.98 -0.34
C PRO A 58 0.42 15.74 0.89
N GLU A 59 1.04 16.78 1.45
CA GLU A 59 1.83 16.71 2.68
C GLU A 59 1.01 16.36 3.93
N ALA A 60 -0.31 16.61 3.89
CA ALA A 60 -1.25 16.24 4.94
C ALA A 60 -1.86 14.82 4.75
N ALA A 61 -1.43 14.12 3.70
CA ALA A 61 -1.92 12.77 3.42
C ALA A 61 -1.44 11.76 4.47
N SER A 62 -2.26 10.77 4.72
CA SER A 62 -1.92 9.63 5.59
C SER A 62 -2.52 8.34 5.06
N ALA A 63 -1.84 7.23 5.34
CA ALA A 63 -2.33 5.90 5.05
C ALA A 63 -1.89 4.93 6.15
N GLN A 64 -2.80 4.07 6.55
CA GLN A 64 -2.54 2.94 7.41
C GLN A 64 -3.14 1.69 6.77
N VAL A 65 -2.35 0.64 6.64
CA VAL A 65 -2.78 -0.64 6.08
C VAL A 65 -2.52 -1.72 7.10
N GLU A 66 -3.51 -2.57 7.32
CA GLU A 66 -3.42 -3.76 8.14
C GLU A 66 -3.78 -4.97 7.28
N ILE A 67 -2.90 -5.95 7.20
CA ILE A 67 -3.06 -7.16 6.39
C ILE A 67 -3.22 -8.35 7.34
N ASP A 68 -4.30 -9.12 7.16
CA ASP A 68 -4.47 -10.42 7.81
C ASP A 68 -3.61 -11.46 7.07
N LEU A 69 -2.54 -11.92 7.71
CA LEU A 69 -1.61 -12.88 7.12
C LEU A 69 -2.23 -14.27 6.91
N ALA A 70 -3.37 -14.57 7.55
CA ALA A 70 -4.10 -15.80 7.29
C ALA A 70 -4.85 -15.79 5.94
N SER A 71 -4.91 -14.63 5.29
CA SER A 71 -5.55 -14.47 3.97
C SER A 71 -4.57 -14.58 2.79
N ILE A 72 -3.34 -15.05 3.05
CA ILE A 72 -2.34 -15.17 2.00
C ILE A 72 -2.73 -16.21 0.96
N ASP A 73 -2.53 -15.87 -0.29
CA ASP A 73 -2.38 -16.80 -1.40
C ASP A 73 -0.93 -16.69 -1.89
N ALA A 74 -0.13 -17.71 -1.61
CA ALA A 74 1.28 -17.78 -1.99
C ALA A 74 1.52 -18.61 -3.27
N GLY A 75 0.44 -18.93 -4.00
CA GLY A 75 0.48 -19.60 -5.28
C GLY A 75 0.12 -21.10 -5.23
N SER A 76 0.09 -21.71 -4.05
CA SER A 76 -0.44 -23.08 -3.84
C SER A 76 -0.85 -23.30 -2.39
N PRO A 77 -1.70 -24.31 -2.10
CA PRO A 77 -2.09 -24.65 -0.74
C PRO A 77 -0.88 -24.98 0.15
N GLU A 78 0.10 -25.71 -0.35
CA GLU A 78 1.31 -26.09 0.37
C GLU A 78 2.15 -24.83 0.72
N ALA A 79 2.29 -23.88 -0.22
CA ALA A 79 2.97 -22.61 0.02
C ALA A 79 2.21 -21.76 1.04
N ASN A 80 0.88 -21.79 1.05
CA ASN A 80 0.05 -21.11 2.03
C ASN A 80 0.28 -21.68 3.45
N ASP A 81 0.32 -23.00 3.56
CA ASP A 81 0.57 -23.69 4.84
C ASP A 81 1.99 -23.44 5.35
N GLU A 82 2.99 -23.58 4.46
CA GLU A 82 4.39 -23.29 4.81
C GLU A 82 4.59 -21.85 5.28
N SER A 83 3.95 -20.89 4.61
CA SER A 83 4.02 -19.46 4.95
C SER A 83 3.54 -19.15 6.36
N ALA A 84 2.64 -19.98 6.93
CA ALA A 84 2.15 -19.86 8.30
C ALA A 84 3.19 -20.12 9.36
N GLY A 85 4.18 -20.95 9.02
CA GLY A 85 5.16 -21.51 9.93
C GLY A 85 6.11 -20.49 10.55
N ARG A 86 6.82 -20.96 11.59
CA ARG A 86 7.75 -20.15 12.37
C ARG A 86 8.90 -19.57 11.53
N LEU A 87 9.36 -20.31 10.53
CA LEU A 87 10.45 -19.86 9.66
C LEU A 87 10.00 -18.79 8.65
N TRP A 88 8.70 -18.65 8.44
CA TRP A 88 8.09 -17.66 7.55
C TRP A 88 7.40 -16.55 8.35
N PHE A 89 6.09 -16.40 8.25
CA PHE A 89 5.38 -15.31 8.93
C PHE A 89 5.15 -15.56 10.42
N ASN A 90 5.22 -16.82 10.88
CA ASN A 90 4.90 -17.19 12.27
C ASN A 90 3.53 -16.62 12.70
N ARG A 91 2.50 -16.93 11.93
CA ARG A 91 1.14 -16.34 12.05
C ARG A 91 0.50 -16.52 13.41
N SER A 92 0.86 -17.58 14.14
CA SER A 92 0.36 -17.83 15.51
C SER A 92 0.80 -16.74 16.50
N VAL A 93 1.95 -16.11 16.26
CA VAL A 93 2.51 -15.03 17.10
C VAL A 93 2.27 -13.67 16.45
N TYR A 94 2.38 -13.60 15.12
CA TYR A 94 2.26 -12.37 14.35
C TYR A 94 1.17 -12.52 13.28
N PRO A 95 -0.12 -12.38 13.66
CA PRO A 95 -1.23 -12.64 12.73
C PRO A 95 -1.37 -11.55 11.64
N LYS A 96 -0.72 -10.41 11.82
CA LYS A 96 -0.89 -9.24 10.96
C LYS A 96 0.44 -8.66 10.51
N ALA A 97 0.43 -8.07 9.32
CA ALA A 97 1.43 -7.10 8.87
C ALA A 97 0.79 -5.72 8.81
N THR A 98 1.57 -4.68 9.09
CA THR A 98 1.06 -3.29 9.12
C THR A 98 1.99 -2.34 8.39
N PHE A 99 1.39 -1.36 7.73
CA PHE A 99 2.10 -0.20 7.19
C PHE A 99 1.48 1.07 7.76
N VAL A 100 2.31 2.00 8.19
CA VAL A 100 1.89 3.33 8.65
C VAL A 100 2.71 4.38 7.93
N SER A 101 2.05 5.26 7.18
CA SER A 101 2.73 6.35 6.49
C SER A 101 3.27 7.39 7.49
N GLY A 102 4.44 7.93 7.19
CA GLY A 102 5.03 9.08 7.89
C GLY A 102 4.94 10.34 7.04
N GLN A 103 5.59 10.36 5.90
CA GLN A 103 5.71 11.53 5.04
C GLN A 103 5.24 11.21 3.63
N VAL A 104 4.50 12.15 3.02
CA VAL A 104 4.12 12.08 1.61
C VAL A 104 4.66 13.30 0.89
N ARG A 105 5.33 13.08 -0.25
CA ARG A 105 5.93 14.11 -1.09
C ARG A 105 5.38 14.02 -2.52
N ALA A 106 4.90 15.13 -3.07
CA ALA A 106 4.51 15.20 -4.46
C ALA A 106 5.75 15.23 -5.39
N LEU A 107 5.70 14.44 -6.46
CA LEU A 107 6.75 14.37 -7.50
C LEU A 107 6.30 14.99 -8.83
N GLY A 108 5.07 15.54 -8.89
CA GLY A 108 4.44 16.03 -10.10
C GLY A 108 3.76 14.93 -10.92
N ASN A 109 2.88 15.33 -11.84
CA ASN A 109 2.14 14.42 -12.73
C ASN A 109 1.39 13.30 -11.98
N ASN A 110 0.71 13.64 -10.89
CA ASN A 110 -0.02 12.71 -10.03
C ASN A 110 0.83 11.58 -9.41
N ARG A 111 2.15 11.77 -9.36
CA ARG A 111 3.08 10.84 -8.71
C ARG A 111 3.48 11.38 -7.34
N TYR A 112 3.56 10.47 -6.39
CA TYR A 112 3.90 10.75 -5.00
C TYR A 112 4.92 9.73 -4.49
N GLU A 113 5.72 10.14 -3.55
CA GLU A 113 6.59 9.27 -2.74
C GLU A 113 6.04 9.26 -1.32
N MET A 114 5.69 8.08 -0.84
CA MET A 114 5.22 7.89 0.52
C MET A 114 6.29 7.14 1.32
N ARG A 115 6.81 7.76 2.39
CA ARG A 115 7.68 7.11 3.36
C ARG A 115 6.83 6.62 4.51
N GLY A 116 7.15 5.45 5.03
CA GLY A 116 6.40 4.91 6.15
C GLY A 116 7.11 3.71 6.77
N THR A 117 6.53 3.23 7.86
CA THR A 117 7.03 2.08 8.59
C THR A 117 6.21 0.85 8.22
N LEU A 118 6.89 -0.14 7.65
CA LEU A 118 6.34 -1.48 7.43
C LEU A 118 6.78 -2.40 8.58
N THR A 119 5.82 -3.06 9.21
CA THR A 119 6.07 -4.04 10.28
C THR A 119 5.55 -5.40 9.85
N VAL A 120 6.44 -6.38 9.81
CA VAL A 120 6.12 -7.78 9.52
C VAL A 120 6.89 -8.67 10.49
N LYS A 121 6.23 -9.69 11.03
CA LYS A 121 6.84 -10.66 11.96
C LYS A 121 7.57 -9.96 13.12
N GLY A 122 6.99 -8.89 13.67
CA GLY A 122 7.56 -8.11 14.77
C GLY A 122 8.77 -7.25 14.39
N ARG A 123 9.19 -7.22 13.14
CA ARG A 123 10.30 -6.39 12.66
C ARG A 123 9.78 -5.20 11.87
N SER A 124 10.23 -4.00 12.23
CA SER A 124 9.84 -2.75 11.57
C SER A 124 10.98 -2.21 10.70
N ARG A 125 10.66 -1.73 9.51
CA ARG A 125 11.60 -1.07 8.59
C ARG A 125 10.91 0.14 7.95
N GLU A 126 11.68 1.19 7.73
CA GLU A 126 11.24 2.28 6.87
C GLU A 126 11.26 1.79 5.42
N VAL A 127 10.20 2.07 4.70
CA VAL A 127 10.07 1.79 3.27
C VAL A 127 9.65 3.05 2.53
N VAL A 128 10.10 3.16 1.29
CA VAL A 128 9.74 4.24 0.37
C VAL A 128 8.87 3.65 -0.72
N VAL A 129 7.65 4.14 -0.81
CA VAL A 129 6.61 3.61 -1.69
C VAL A 129 6.24 4.66 -2.73
N PRO A 130 6.58 4.46 -4.00
CA PRO A 130 6.05 5.29 -5.09
C PRO A 130 4.57 4.98 -5.30
N VAL A 131 3.77 6.04 -5.41
CA VAL A 131 2.31 5.97 -5.58
C VAL A 131 1.91 6.84 -6.75
N THR A 132 1.09 6.32 -7.63
CA THR A 132 0.41 7.07 -8.70
C THR A 132 -1.05 7.24 -8.33
N TYR A 133 -1.49 8.49 -8.28
CA TYR A 133 -2.89 8.85 -8.10
C TYR A 133 -3.56 8.99 -9.46
N LEU A 134 -4.64 8.25 -9.67
CA LEU A 134 -5.45 8.28 -10.87
C LEU A 134 -6.84 8.82 -10.51
N PRO A 135 -7.12 10.11 -10.79
CA PRO A 135 -8.43 10.69 -10.52
C PRO A 135 -9.50 10.04 -11.40
N GLY A 136 -10.68 9.84 -10.84
CA GLY A 136 -11.87 9.40 -11.55
C GLY A 136 -13.07 10.27 -11.21
N LYS A 137 -14.20 10.08 -11.89
CA LYS A 137 -15.42 10.88 -11.67
C LYS A 137 -15.97 10.73 -10.25
N SER A 138 -16.00 9.51 -9.73
CA SER A 138 -16.52 9.18 -8.40
C SER A 138 -15.53 8.40 -7.55
N VAL A 139 -14.63 7.65 -8.20
CA VAL A 139 -13.64 6.80 -7.56
C VAL A 139 -12.28 7.16 -8.10
N ALA A 140 -11.34 7.44 -7.20
CA ALA A 140 -9.94 7.52 -7.55
C ALA A 140 -9.22 6.22 -7.21
N THR A 141 -8.12 5.92 -7.89
CA THR A 141 -7.24 4.81 -7.56
C THR A 141 -5.83 5.30 -7.23
N PHE A 142 -5.21 4.60 -6.30
CA PHE A 142 -3.85 4.81 -5.84
C PHE A 142 -3.08 3.52 -6.10
N ASP A 143 -2.25 3.54 -7.14
CA ASP A 143 -1.47 2.39 -7.56
C ASP A 143 -0.02 2.57 -7.09
N GLY A 144 0.56 1.52 -6.51
CA GLY A 144 1.93 1.55 -6.07
C GLY A 144 2.64 0.20 -6.19
N SER A 145 3.97 0.27 -6.17
CA SER A 145 4.81 -0.92 -6.28
C SER A 145 6.18 -0.62 -5.68
N PHE A 146 6.69 -1.54 -4.85
CA PHE A 146 8.01 -1.43 -4.26
C PHE A 146 8.63 -2.81 -4.03
N VAL A 147 9.95 -2.85 -3.86
CA VAL A 147 10.67 -4.09 -3.55
C VAL A 147 10.85 -4.22 -2.04
N LEU A 148 10.46 -5.37 -1.52
CA LEU A 148 10.69 -5.80 -0.15
C LEU A 148 11.81 -6.84 -0.15
N LYS A 149 12.78 -6.73 0.76
CA LYS A 149 13.74 -7.79 1.06
C LYS A 149 13.23 -8.65 2.20
N ARG A 150 12.78 -9.87 1.89
CA ARG A 150 12.08 -10.75 2.85
C ARG A 150 12.91 -11.08 4.08
N LEU A 151 14.22 -11.23 3.92
CA LEU A 151 15.13 -11.58 5.03
C LEU A 151 15.30 -10.44 6.04
N ASP A 152 15.10 -9.18 5.64
CA ASP A 152 15.12 -8.02 6.56
C ASP A 152 14.00 -8.11 7.60
N PHE A 153 12.93 -8.84 7.29
CA PHE A 153 11.79 -9.11 8.17
C PHE A 153 11.81 -10.52 8.78
N GLY A 154 12.85 -11.32 8.49
CA GLY A 154 12.90 -12.70 8.93
C GLY A 154 11.87 -13.62 8.28
N ILE A 155 11.44 -13.30 7.06
CA ILE A 155 10.53 -14.12 6.28
C ILE A 155 11.37 -15.16 5.51
N GLY A 156 11.21 -16.45 5.83
CA GLY A 156 11.98 -17.53 5.25
C GLY A 156 13.38 -17.62 5.88
N GLU A 157 13.45 -17.90 7.14
CA GLU A 157 14.69 -18.14 7.92
C GLU A 157 15.13 -19.60 7.85
N GLY A 158 16.30 -19.91 8.42
CA GLY A 158 16.84 -21.25 8.46
C GLY A 158 17.12 -21.83 7.08
N MET A 159 16.56 -22.99 6.79
CA MET A 159 16.73 -23.63 5.47
C MET A 159 16.19 -22.79 4.29
N TRP A 160 15.25 -21.88 4.54
CA TRP A 160 14.68 -21.00 3.53
C TRP A 160 15.47 -19.69 3.33
N ALA A 161 16.57 -19.49 4.08
CA ALA A 161 17.41 -18.30 3.92
C ALA A 161 18.24 -18.33 2.63
N ASP A 162 18.38 -19.50 1.99
CA ASP A 162 19.05 -19.62 0.71
C ASP A 162 18.29 -18.86 -0.38
N VAL A 163 18.93 -17.81 -0.89
CA VAL A 163 18.33 -16.92 -1.90
C VAL A 163 18.32 -17.52 -3.31
N ALA A 164 19.04 -18.64 -3.53
CA ALA A 164 18.94 -19.41 -4.76
C ALA A 164 17.65 -20.23 -4.80
N THR A 165 17.18 -20.69 -3.65
CA THR A 165 15.91 -21.41 -3.51
C THR A 165 14.73 -20.43 -3.57
N VAL A 166 14.72 -19.39 -2.72
CA VAL A 166 13.71 -18.33 -2.75
C VAL A 166 14.41 -16.98 -2.72
N ALA A 167 14.24 -16.20 -3.77
CA ALA A 167 14.90 -14.90 -3.91
C ALA A 167 14.59 -13.98 -2.70
N ASN A 168 15.57 -13.16 -2.32
CA ASN A 168 15.41 -12.22 -1.22
C ASN A 168 14.43 -11.08 -1.56
N GLU A 169 14.41 -10.67 -2.82
CA GLU A 169 13.56 -9.59 -3.30
C GLU A 169 12.16 -10.09 -3.64
N VAL A 170 11.15 -9.41 -3.09
CA VAL A 170 9.74 -9.63 -3.35
C VAL A 170 9.15 -8.33 -3.86
N GLN A 171 8.57 -8.37 -5.06
CA GLN A 171 7.89 -7.22 -5.62
C GLN A 171 6.48 -7.11 -5.04
N VAL A 172 6.22 -6.10 -4.25
CA VAL A 172 4.87 -5.79 -3.73
C VAL A 172 4.19 -4.82 -4.68
N ARG A 173 2.91 -5.07 -4.96
CA ARG A 173 2.04 -4.19 -5.76
C ARG A 173 0.70 -4.02 -5.06
N PHE A 174 0.16 -2.82 -5.15
CA PHE A 174 -1.18 -2.58 -4.62
C PHE A 174 -1.96 -1.62 -5.52
N ARG A 175 -3.27 -1.74 -5.45
CA ARG A 175 -4.25 -0.78 -5.93
C ARG A 175 -5.23 -0.52 -4.81
N ILE A 176 -5.40 0.74 -4.43
CA ILE A 176 -6.41 1.17 -3.47
C ILE A 176 -7.38 2.10 -4.18
N ALA A 177 -8.65 1.72 -4.18
CA ALA A 177 -9.73 2.54 -4.71
C ALA A 177 -10.43 3.27 -3.57
N ALA A 178 -10.70 4.56 -3.74
CA ALA A 178 -11.37 5.37 -2.73
C ALA A 178 -12.31 6.41 -3.34
N THR A 179 -13.37 6.73 -2.61
CA THR A 179 -14.25 7.87 -2.90
C THR A 179 -13.85 9.08 -2.07
N GLY A 180 -14.05 10.26 -2.65
CA GLY A 180 -13.88 11.55 -1.99
C GLY A 180 -15.22 12.24 -1.73
N SER A 181 -15.18 13.15 -0.80
CA SER A 181 -16.29 14.08 -0.47
C SER A 181 -15.77 15.52 -0.49
#